data_caaefdc4ce45e8d812ae7a460447b3bb
#
_entry.id   caaefdc4ce45e8d812ae7a460447b3bb
#
_cell.length_a   1.000
_cell.length_b   1.000
_cell.length_c   1.000
_cell.angle_alpha   90.00
_cell.angle_beta   90.00
_cell.angle_gamma   90.00
#
_symmetry.space_group_name_H-M   'P 1'
#
loop_
_entity.id
_entity.type
_entity.pdbx_description
1 polymer ?
#
loop_
_entity_poly.entity_id
_entity_poly.type
_entity_poly.pdbx_seq_one_letter_code
_entity_poly.pdbx_strand_id
1 'polypeptide(L)'
;MVGVDIMDKKLISFFIVLLIITSTVVAQANNIKVNHEKMNYALIISVAPSINKALTETYKNSSEGVPQWGGSDTKILEIVELFDVRGSYDVTVKVYPYYGISIKKGEEEIKIRVESSGQKVISNKHIQDI
;
A
#
# COMPACT_ATOMS: atom_id res chain seq x y z
N MET A 1 -25.05 -35.68 44.53
CA MET A 1 -25.19 -35.64 43.07
C MET A 1 -25.51 -34.25 42.50
N VAL A 2 -26.02 -33.34 43.27
CA VAL A 2 -26.32 -31.95 42.82
C VAL A 2 -25.03 -31.14 42.51
N GLY A 3 -23.87 -31.50 43.06
CA GLY A 3 -22.58 -30.80 42.82
C GLY A 3 -21.92 -31.09 41.49
N VAL A 4 -22.22 -32.24 40.83
CA VAL A 4 -21.64 -32.64 39.53
C VAL A 4 -22.31 -31.88 38.38
N ASP A 5 -23.61 -31.66 38.45
CA ASP A 5 -24.36 -30.90 37.45
C ASP A 5 -23.95 -29.43 37.37
N ILE A 6 -23.57 -28.83 38.48
CA ILE A 6 -23.13 -27.41 38.56
C ILE A 6 -21.72 -27.26 37.96
N MET A 7 -20.83 -28.23 38.15
CA MET A 7 -19.49 -28.24 37.56
C MET A 7 -19.53 -28.41 36.05
N ASP A 8 -20.36 -29.26 35.51
CA ASP A 8 -20.54 -29.51 34.09
C ASP A 8 -21.05 -28.27 33.37
N LYS A 9 -22.01 -27.55 33.96
CA LYS A 9 -22.52 -26.28 33.39
C LYS A 9 -21.47 -25.17 33.37
N LYS A 10 -20.64 -25.06 34.40
CA LYS A 10 -19.54 -24.09 34.42
C LYS A 10 -18.45 -24.44 33.42
N LEU A 11 -18.13 -25.71 33.25
CA LEU A 11 -17.15 -26.18 32.30
C LEU A 11 -17.64 -25.93 30.83
N ILE A 12 -18.88 -26.23 30.52
CA ILE A 12 -19.51 -25.96 29.21
C ILE A 12 -19.51 -24.46 28.91
N SER A 13 -19.87 -23.61 29.88
CA SER A 13 -19.84 -22.16 29.73
C SER A 13 -18.43 -21.64 29.45
N PHE A 14 -17.41 -22.18 30.10
CA PHE A 14 -16.01 -21.84 29.87
C PHE A 14 -15.55 -22.20 28.44
N PHE A 15 -15.89 -23.38 27.95
CA PHE A 15 -15.59 -23.81 26.57
C PHE A 15 -16.27 -22.93 25.52
N ILE A 16 -17.52 -22.53 25.74
CA ILE A 16 -18.26 -21.64 24.84
C ILE A 16 -17.59 -20.27 24.76
N VAL A 17 -17.19 -19.70 25.86
CA VAL A 17 -16.46 -18.41 25.90
C VAL A 17 -15.13 -18.52 25.19
N LEU A 18 -14.36 -19.59 25.37
CA LEU A 18 -13.09 -19.82 24.70
C LEU A 18 -13.26 -19.95 23.19
N LEU A 19 -14.31 -20.62 22.73
CA LEU A 19 -14.62 -20.78 21.31
C LEU A 19 -14.99 -19.45 20.63
N ILE A 20 -15.69 -18.57 21.32
CA ILE A 20 -16.05 -17.24 20.82
C ILE A 20 -14.80 -16.37 20.69
N ILE A 21 -13.88 -16.41 21.66
CA ILE A 21 -12.63 -15.64 21.61
C ILE A 21 -11.75 -16.08 20.43
N THR A 22 -11.62 -17.37 20.18
CA THR A 22 -10.81 -17.87 19.06
C THR A 22 -11.38 -17.48 17.70
N SER A 23 -12.70 -17.48 17.55
CA SER A 23 -13.34 -17.08 16.27
C SER A 23 -13.19 -15.59 15.97
N THR A 24 -13.21 -14.72 16.97
CA THR A 24 -13.00 -13.27 16.77
C THR A 24 -11.57 -12.94 16.37
N VAL A 25 -10.58 -13.62 16.94
CA VAL A 25 -9.16 -13.41 16.58
C VAL A 25 -8.88 -13.77 15.13
N VAL A 26 -9.41 -14.88 14.63
CA VAL A 26 -9.24 -15.29 13.23
C VAL A 26 -9.91 -14.31 12.26
N ALA A 27 -11.11 -13.82 12.58
CA ALA A 27 -11.80 -12.82 11.76
C ALA A 27 -11.04 -11.48 11.70
N GLN A 28 -10.44 -11.03 12.80
CA GLN A 28 -9.62 -9.82 12.83
C GLN A 28 -8.33 -9.96 12.02
N ALA A 29 -7.64 -11.10 12.07
CA ALA A 29 -6.44 -11.36 11.30
C ALA A 29 -6.70 -11.32 9.78
N ASN A 30 -7.82 -11.88 9.32
CA ASN A 30 -8.21 -11.83 7.92
C ASN A 30 -8.58 -10.41 7.46
N ASN A 31 -9.24 -9.63 8.28
CA ASN A 31 -9.57 -8.23 7.99
C ASN A 31 -8.32 -7.35 7.90
N ILE A 32 -7.32 -7.59 8.74
CA ILE A 32 -6.04 -6.86 8.70
C ILE A 32 -5.32 -7.11 7.37
N LYS A 33 -5.24 -8.35 6.90
CA LYS A 33 -4.57 -8.68 5.63
C LYS A 33 -5.23 -8.02 4.41
N VAL A 34 -6.56 -8.05 4.35
CA VAL A 34 -7.33 -7.38 3.28
C VAL A 34 -7.14 -5.86 3.32
N ASN A 35 -7.02 -5.27 4.52
CA ASN A 35 -6.79 -3.84 4.68
C ASN A 35 -5.41 -3.39 4.18
N HIS A 36 -4.35 -4.18 4.32
CA HIS A 36 -3.01 -3.82 3.85
C HIS A 36 -2.94 -3.65 2.33
N GLU A 37 -3.51 -4.55 1.56
CA GLU A 37 -3.54 -4.43 0.09
C GLU A 37 -4.33 -3.20 -0.36
N LYS A 38 -5.48 -2.96 0.25
CA LYS A 38 -6.29 -1.77 -0.03
C LYS A 38 -5.59 -0.47 0.38
N MET A 39 -4.90 -0.48 1.52
CA MET A 39 -4.13 0.67 1.99
C MET A 39 -2.96 0.98 1.06
N ASN A 40 -2.23 -0.03 0.59
CA ASN A 40 -1.16 0.14 -0.38
C ASN A 40 -1.68 0.74 -1.69
N TYR A 41 -2.78 0.21 -2.20
CA TYR A 41 -3.41 0.75 -3.41
C TYR A 41 -3.90 2.19 -3.20
N ALA A 42 -4.55 2.48 -2.09
CA ALA A 42 -5.00 3.83 -1.75
C ALA A 42 -3.82 4.82 -1.65
N LEU A 43 -2.70 4.40 -1.07
CA LEU A 43 -1.48 5.21 -1.01
C LEU A 43 -0.93 5.48 -2.41
N ILE A 44 -0.83 4.48 -3.28
CA ILE A 44 -0.39 4.63 -4.66
C ILE A 44 -1.29 5.64 -5.40
N ILE A 45 -2.61 5.52 -5.27
CA ILE A 45 -3.55 6.45 -5.90
C ILE A 45 -3.43 7.86 -5.29
N SER A 46 -3.18 7.98 -4.00
CA SER A 46 -3.00 9.28 -3.35
C SER A 46 -1.77 10.04 -3.84
N VAL A 47 -0.71 9.35 -4.24
CA VAL A 47 0.52 9.95 -4.79
C VAL A 47 0.52 10.03 -6.33
N ALA A 48 -0.56 9.63 -6.98
CA ALA A 48 -0.71 9.68 -8.43
C ALA A 48 -0.38 11.05 -9.07
N PRO A 49 -0.77 12.20 -8.49
CA PRO A 49 -0.38 13.51 -9.04
C PRO A 49 1.14 13.68 -9.14
N SER A 50 1.89 13.21 -8.15
CA SER A 50 3.36 13.27 -8.15
C SER A 50 3.96 12.29 -9.14
N ILE A 51 3.40 11.10 -9.30
CA ILE A 51 3.82 10.13 -10.32
C ILE A 51 3.61 10.72 -11.72
N ASN A 52 2.44 11.28 -11.98
CA ASN A 52 2.14 11.93 -13.26
C ASN A 52 3.11 13.08 -13.56
N LYS A 53 3.43 13.90 -12.57
CA LYS A 53 4.40 14.99 -12.70
C LYS A 53 5.79 14.46 -13.04
N ALA A 54 6.26 13.44 -12.34
CA ALA A 54 7.56 12.83 -12.58
C ALA A 54 7.68 12.24 -13.99
N LEU A 55 6.67 11.52 -14.45
CA LEU A 55 6.63 10.95 -15.80
C LEU A 55 6.56 12.05 -16.87
N THR A 56 5.77 13.10 -16.64
CA THR A 56 5.69 14.25 -17.55
C THR A 56 7.06 14.91 -17.73
N GLU A 57 7.78 15.15 -16.65
CA GLU A 57 9.12 15.73 -16.71
C GLU A 57 10.14 14.81 -17.41
N THR A 58 10.09 13.51 -17.10
CA THR A 58 11.02 12.54 -17.69
C THR A 58 10.80 12.39 -19.20
N TYR A 59 9.56 12.35 -19.64
CA TYR A 59 9.18 12.05 -21.03
C TYR A 59 8.72 13.28 -21.85
N LYS A 60 8.95 14.50 -21.34
CA LYS A 60 8.50 15.74 -22.00
C LYS A 60 9.04 15.94 -23.43
N ASN A 61 10.19 15.37 -23.73
CA ASN A 61 10.82 15.44 -25.05
C ASN A 61 10.62 14.16 -25.88
N SER A 62 9.83 13.22 -25.40
CA SER A 62 9.53 11.99 -26.13
C SER A 62 8.60 12.28 -27.31
N SER A 63 8.93 11.74 -28.49
CA SER A 63 8.07 11.82 -29.67
C SER A 63 6.74 11.06 -29.50
N GLU A 64 6.68 10.11 -28.61
CA GLU A 64 5.48 9.32 -28.30
C GLU A 64 4.59 9.95 -27.20
N GLY A 65 5.03 11.09 -26.62
CA GLY A 65 4.34 11.77 -25.55
C GLY A 65 4.63 11.17 -24.16
N VAL A 66 3.80 11.51 -23.18
CA VAL A 66 3.93 11.00 -21.80
C VAL A 66 3.27 9.63 -21.71
N PRO A 67 3.97 8.60 -21.22
CA PRO A 67 3.40 7.27 -21.09
C PRO A 67 2.33 7.22 -20.01
N GLN A 68 1.47 6.21 -20.07
CA GLN A 68 0.52 5.85 -19.03
C GLN A 68 1.19 4.95 -18.00
N TRP A 69 0.55 4.78 -16.86
CA TRP A 69 0.95 3.84 -15.82
C TRP A 69 -0.28 3.28 -15.11
N GLY A 70 -0.15 2.10 -14.51
CA GLY A 70 -1.22 1.43 -13.78
C GLY A 70 -0.95 1.36 -12.30
N GLY A 71 -1.94 1.69 -11.48
CA GLY A 71 -1.81 1.59 -10.02
C GLY A 71 -1.63 0.14 -9.54
N SER A 72 -2.23 -0.82 -10.23
CA SER A 72 -2.12 -2.26 -9.91
C SER A 72 -0.72 -2.82 -10.15
N ASP A 73 0.04 -2.26 -11.09
CA ASP A 73 1.39 -2.68 -11.41
C ASP A 73 2.46 -1.92 -10.62
N THR A 74 2.08 -0.81 -10.01
CA THR A 74 2.97 0.03 -9.20
C THR A 74 3.26 -0.65 -7.87
N LYS A 75 4.52 -0.60 -7.44
CA LYS A 75 4.98 -1.18 -6.17
C LYS A 75 5.51 -0.10 -5.25
N ILE A 76 5.13 -0.18 -3.98
CA ILE A 76 5.77 0.61 -2.92
C ILE A 76 7.04 -0.14 -2.51
N LEU A 77 8.19 0.51 -2.68
CA LEU A 77 9.49 -0.06 -2.32
C LEU A 77 9.87 0.26 -0.89
N GLU A 78 9.58 1.49 -0.44
CA GLU A 78 9.99 1.98 0.85
C GLU A 78 9.09 3.12 1.32
N ILE A 79 8.88 3.20 2.61
CA ILE A 79 8.25 4.34 3.28
C ILE A 79 9.14 4.71 4.46
N VAL A 80 9.66 5.94 4.46
CA VAL A 80 10.54 6.46 5.51
C VAL A 80 9.90 7.66 6.18
N GLU A 81 9.71 7.59 7.49
CA GLU A 81 9.29 8.75 8.28
C GLU A 81 10.47 9.70 8.48
N LEU A 82 10.24 11.00 8.26
CA LEU A 82 11.25 12.03 8.47
C LEU A 82 11.14 12.57 9.89
N PHE A 83 12.11 12.26 10.73
CA PHE A 83 12.09 12.64 12.15
C PHE A 83 12.18 14.15 12.37
N ASP A 84 12.83 14.89 11.47
CA ASP A 84 13.02 16.33 11.56
C ASP A 84 11.73 17.13 11.30
N VAL A 85 10.79 16.55 10.56
CA VAL A 85 9.49 17.14 10.24
C VAL A 85 8.38 16.15 10.55
N ARG A 86 7.73 16.35 11.69
CA ARG A 86 6.65 15.48 12.15
C ARG A 86 5.53 15.37 11.10
N GLY A 87 5.15 14.14 10.75
CA GLY A 87 4.10 13.86 9.78
C GLY A 87 4.55 13.96 8.32
N SER A 88 5.87 13.95 8.06
CA SER A 88 6.44 13.87 6.72
C SER A 88 6.98 12.49 6.44
N TYR A 89 6.68 11.98 5.26
CA TYR A 89 7.11 10.65 4.81
C TYR A 89 7.68 10.72 3.41
N ASP A 90 8.80 10.04 3.18
CA ASP A 90 9.31 9.76 1.84
C ASP A 90 8.81 8.38 1.39
N VAL A 91 8.01 8.38 0.34
CA VAL A 91 7.46 7.17 -0.28
C VAL A 91 8.20 6.92 -1.59
N THR A 92 8.86 5.79 -1.70
CA THR A 92 9.51 5.35 -2.93
C THR A 92 8.64 4.33 -3.63
N VAL A 93 8.26 4.61 -4.86
CA VAL A 93 7.45 3.73 -5.70
C VAL A 93 8.20 3.32 -6.95
N LYS A 94 7.98 2.10 -7.40
CA LYS A 94 8.41 1.60 -8.70
C LYS A 94 7.22 1.59 -9.64
N VAL A 95 7.36 2.30 -10.74
CA VAL A 95 6.32 2.47 -11.78
C VAL A 95 6.81 1.86 -13.07
N TYR A 96 5.91 1.23 -13.80
CA TYR A 96 6.17 0.66 -15.12
C TYR A 96 5.38 1.43 -16.18
N PRO A 97 5.95 2.52 -16.74
CA PRO A 97 5.27 3.30 -17.77
C PRO A 97 5.09 2.49 -19.04
N TYR A 98 3.97 2.71 -19.73
CA TYR A 98 3.63 2.01 -20.97
C TYR A 98 2.91 2.91 -21.96
N TYR A 99 2.95 2.51 -23.23
CA TYR A 99 2.18 3.11 -24.32
C TYR A 99 1.21 2.09 -24.92
N GLY A 100 0.02 2.56 -25.34
CA GLY A 100 -0.99 1.71 -25.98
C GLY A 100 -1.45 0.55 -25.11
N ILE A 101 -1.57 -0.63 -25.71
CA ILE A 101 -2.02 -1.84 -25.03
C ILE A 101 -0.78 -2.61 -24.53
N SER A 102 -0.22 -2.21 -23.40
CA SER A 102 0.79 -2.96 -22.65
C SER A 102 2.24 -2.96 -23.19
N ILE A 103 2.64 -1.99 -24.01
CA ILE A 103 4.06 -1.85 -24.36
C ILE A 103 4.76 -1.10 -23.24
N LYS A 104 5.38 -1.81 -22.33
CA LYS A 104 6.19 -1.24 -21.25
C LYS A 104 7.41 -0.54 -21.85
N LYS A 105 7.70 0.67 -21.38
CA LYS A 105 8.86 1.46 -21.84
C LYS A 105 10.04 1.41 -20.88
N GLY A 106 9.80 1.04 -19.63
CA GLY A 106 10.88 0.98 -18.67
C GLY A 106 10.40 0.81 -17.24
N GLU A 107 11.32 0.96 -16.33
CA GLU A 107 11.09 1.03 -14.91
C GLU A 107 11.54 2.38 -14.37
N GLU A 108 10.66 3.07 -13.68
CA GLU A 108 10.94 4.33 -13.01
C GLU A 108 10.83 4.15 -11.50
N GLU A 109 11.84 4.61 -10.79
CA GLU A 109 11.82 4.67 -9.33
C GLU A 109 11.65 6.12 -8.90
N ILE A 110 10.51 6.43 -8.30
CA ILE A 110 10.10 7.78 -7.95
C ILE A 110 10.02 7.90 -6.43
N LYS A 111 10.77 8.84 -5.87
CA LYS A 111 10.67 9.20 -4.45
C LYS A 111 9.81 10.44 -4.30
N ILE A 112 8.77 10.32 -3.49
CA ILE A 112 7.76 11.36 -3.27
C ILE A 112 7.71 11.69 -1.79
N ARG A 113 7.86 12.97 -1.45
CA ARG A 113 7.64 13.46 -0.09
C ARG A 113 6.19 13.81 0.10
N VAL A 114 5.57 13.19 1.10
CA VAL A 114 4.17 13.42 1.49
C VAL A 114 4.16 14.13 2.84
N GLU A 115 3.54 15.30 2.87
CA GLU A 115 3.41 16.16 4.05
C GLU A 115 1.96 16.62 4.20
N SER A 116 1.60 17.18 5.35
CA SER A 116 0.27 17.76 5.56
C SER A 116 -0.04 18.91 4.59
N SER A 117 0.98 19.61 4.11
CA SER A 117 0.87 20.71 3.14
C SER A 117 0.74 20.24 1.69
N GLY A 118 0.94 18.95 1.42
CA GLY A 118 0.87 18.37 0.08
C GLY A 118 1.97 17.37 -0.20
N GLN A 119 2.25 17.14 -1.47
CA GLN A 119 3.24 16.19 -1.92
C GLN A 119 4.17 16.81 -2.98
N LYS A 120 5.40 16.32 -3.03
CA LYS A 120 6.37 16.72 -4.06
C LYS A 120 7.29 15.57 -4.45
N VAL A 121 7.71 15.58 -5.72
CA VAL A 121 8.73 14.66 -6.22
C VAL A 121 10.10 15.08 -5.68
N ILE A 122 10.78 14.16 -4.99
CA ILE A 122 12.14 14.36 -4.48
C ILE A 122 13.16 13.90 -5.51
N SER A 123 12.93 12.76 -6.13
CA SER A 123 13.80 12.22 -7.18
C SER A 123 13.02 11.29 -8.11
N ASN A 124 13.49 11.21 -9.33
CA ASN A 124 13.05 10.21 -10.29
C ASN A 124 14.29 9.57 -10.92
N LYS A 125 14.36 8.26 -10.87
CA LYS A 125 15.46 7.48 -11.40
C LYS A 125 14.94 6.49 -12.43
N HIS A 126 15.40 6.64 -13.67
CA HIS A 126 15.18 5.63 -14.69
C HIS A 126 16.07 4.42 -14.40
N ILE A 127 15.48 3.24 -14.25
CA ILE A 127 16.22 2.04 -13.89
C ILE A 127 16.67 1.29 -15.12
N GLN A 128 15.76 1.05 -16.05
CA GLN A 128 16.05 0.35 -17.31
C GLN A 128 14.96 0.56 -18.33
N ASP A 129 15.33 0.40 -19.59
CA ASP A 129 14.39 0.22 -20.70
C ASP A 129 13.96 -1.26 -20.78
N ILE A 130 12.70 -1.50 -21.14
CA ILE A 130 12.12 -2.85 -21.30
C ILE A 130 11.77 -3.07 -22.75
#